data_257e657ff86f7f4fe2c96d85ae4eabd3
#
_entry.id   257e657ff86f7f4fe2c96d85ae4eabd3
#
_cell.length_a   1.000
_cell.length_b   1.000
_cell.length_c   1.000
_cell.angle_alpha   90.00
_cell.angle_beta   90.00
_cell.angle_gamma   90.00
#
_symmetry.space_group_name_H-M   'P 1'
#
loop_
_entity.id
_entity.type
_entity.pdbx_description
1 polymer ?
#
loop_
_entity_poly.entity_id
_entity_poly.type
_entity_poly.pdbx_seq_one_letter_code
_entity_poly.pdbx_strand_id
1 'polypeptide(L)'
;NVKLDGEDVVVSVPDKSIKEDADGIYISTISLFPLMGYTYLDDEEGYMLIPDGNGALINLDNKEGRYTTGFSQNIYGSDAGFDDSEVKTYLWDKIDMVEDANEVIAPIFGMAHTKQQLGYIAVVESGDKRASIEAHPNGVMVNYNRCFAKFKLRDIYVQPLNNSNSGTVTKAEEKRTHMDMTVRY
;
A
#
# COMPACT_ATOMS: atom_id res chain seq x y z
N ASN A 1 -11.14 -7.16 -13.97
CA ASN A 1 -12.56 -6.90 -14.18
C ASN A 1 -12.92 -5.53 -13.60
N VAL A 2 -13.76 -4.78 -14.30
CA VAL A 2 -14.36 -3.53 -13.83
C VAL A 2 -15.85 -3.65 -14.02
N LYS A 3 -16.61 -3.34 -12.98
CA LYS A 3 -18.08 -3.43 -12.97
C LYS A 3 -18.67 -2.19 -12.31
N LEU A 4 -19.78 -1.70 -12.84
CA LEU A 4 -20.65 -0.76 -12.13
C LEU A 4 -21.62 -1.56 -11.26
N ASP A 5 -21.77 -1.14 -10.01
CA ASP A 5 -22.65 -1.77 -9.02
C ASP A 5 -23.43 -0.67 -8.28
N GLY A 6 -24.57 -0.30 -8.83
CA GLY A 6 -25.28 0.91 -8.42
C GLY A 6 -24.50 2.17 -8.81
N GLU A 7 -24.13 2.96 -7.82
CA GLU A 7 -23.32 4.18 -7.99
C GLU A 7 -21.81 3.91 -7.84
N ASP A 8 -21.41 2.67 -7.50
CA ASP A 8 -20.04 2.30 -7.23
C ASP A 8 -19.35 1.71 -8.45
N VAL A 9 -18.03 1.89 -8.52
CA VAL A 9 -17.12 1.21 -9.45
C VAL A 9 -16.37 0.13 -8.70
N VAL A 10 -16.62 -1.13 -9.03
CA VAL A 10 -15.93 -2.27 -8.43
C VAL A 10 -14.84 -2.77 -9.36
N VAL A 11 -13.61 -2.76 -8.88
CA VAL A 11 -12.43 -3.25 -9.60
C VAL A 11 -11.93 -4.51 -8.94
N SER A 12 -11.86 -5.62 -9.70
CA SER A 12 -11.42 -6.89 -9.16
C SER A 12 -10.43 -7.62 -10.05
N VAL A 13 -9.48 -8.31 -9.42
CA VAL A 13 -8.54 -9.24 -10.04
C VAL A 13 -8.70 -10.59 -9.34
N PRO A 14 -9.46 -11.53 -9.93
CA PRO A 14 -9.58 -12.89 -9.40
C PRO A 14 -8.23 -13.62 -9.49
N ASP A 15 -7.87 -14.37 -8.46
CA ASP A 15 -6.63 -15.13 -8.38
C ASP A 15 -6.36 -15.99 -9.63
N LYS A 16 -7.38 -16.70 -10.08
CA LYS A 16 -7.32 -17.56 -11.27
C LYS A 16 -7.03 -16.84 -12.59
N SER A 17 -7.17 -15.51 -12.62
CA SER A 17 -6.86 -14.69 -13.80
C SER A 17 -5.39 -14.29 -13.89
N ILE A 18 -4.62 -14.46 -12.82
CA ILE A 18 -3.20 -14.13 -12.77
C ILE A 18 -2.39 -15.28 -13.33
N LYS A 19 -1.67 -15.02 -14.41
CA LYS A 19 -0.77 -15.97 -15.07
C LYS A 19 0.65 -15.43 -15.06
N GLU A 20 1.59 -16.30 -14.79
CA GLU A 20 3.03 -16.01 -14.77
C GLU A 20 3.72 -16.98 -15.74
N ASP A 21 3.64 -16.63 -17.03
CA ASP A 21 4.08 -17.51 -18.12
C ASP A 21 5.51 -17.21 -18.61
N ALA A 22 6.17 -16.18 -18.03
CA ALA A 22 7.52 -15.77 -18.41
C ALA A 22 8.56 -16.34 -17.44
N ASP A 23 9.51 -17.12 -17.95
CA ASP A 23 10.60 -17.67 -17.15
C ASP A 23 11.41 -16.59 -16.43
N GLY A 24 11.53 -16.73 -15.12
CA GLY A 24 12.33 -15.84 -14.28
C GLY A 24 11.71 -14.46 -14.02
N ILE A 25 10.49 -14.19 -14.46
CA ILE A 25 9.76 -12.94 -14.19
C ILE A 25 8.50 -13.26 -13.40
N TYR A 26 8.41 -12.67 -12.21
CA TYR A 26 7.32 -12.92 -11.28
C TYR A 26 6.67 -11.63 -10.83
N ILE A 27 5.34 -11.66 -10.66
CA ILE A 27 4.58 -10.52 -10.15
C ILE A 27 4.77 -10.43 -8.64
N SER A 28 5.36 -9.36 -8.16
CA SER A 28 5.52 -9.11 -6.73
C SER A 28 4.33 -8.37 -6.13
N THR A 29 3.85 -7.33 -6.80
CA THR A 29 2.75 -6.49 -6.33
C THR A 29 1.80 -6.12 -7.46
N ILE A 30 0.55 -5.86 -7.10
CA ILE A 30 -0.47 -5.30 -8.00
C ILE A 30 -1.11 -4.09 -7.33
N SER A 31 -1.20 -2.97 -8.04
CA SER A 31 -1.96 -1.79 -7.59
C SER A 31 -3.23 -1.67 -8.44
N LEU A 32 -4.38 -1.59 -7.78
CA LEU A 32 -5.66 -1.42 -8.47
C LEU A 32 -5.96 0.07 -8.65
N PHE A 33 -6.19 0.48 -9.88
CA PHE A 33 -6.51 1.85 -10.29
C PHE A 33 -5.66 2.93 -9.60
N PRO A 34 -4.31 2.84 -9.67
CA PRO A 34 -3.41 3.73 -8.91
C PRO A 34 -3.50 5.20 -9.32
N LEU A 35 -4.21 5.50 -10.38
CA LEU A 35 -4.46 6.86 -10.88
C LEU A 35 -5.95 7.24 -10.83
N MET A 36 -6.78 6.55 -10.04
CA MET A 36 -8.17 6.94 -9.85
C MET A 36 -8.23 8.32 -9.18
N GLY A 37 -8.87 9.28 -9.83
CA GLY A 37 -8.99 10.64 -9.33
C GLY A 37 -7.69 11.42 -9.16
N TYR A 38 -6.57 11.00 -9.76
CA TYR A 38 -5.28 11.66 -9.63
C TYR A 38 -5.31 13.14 -10.06
N THR A 39 -4.39 13.94 -9.49
CA THR A 39 -4.12 15.30 -9.96
C THR A 39 -2.66 15.46 -10.31
N TYR A 40 -2.35 16.42 -11.17
CA TYR A 40 -0.98 16.70 -11.58
C TYR A 40 -0.49 17.98 -10.90
N LEU A 41 0.63 17.92 -10.22
CA LEU A 41 1.20 19.02 -9.44
C LEU A 41 0.14 19.65 -8.49
N ASP A 42 0.13 20.96 -8.40
CA ASP A 42 -0.80 21.74 -7.56
C ASP A 42 -1.98 22.31 -8.37
N ASP A 43 -2.35 21.66 -9.47
CA ASP A 43 -3.37 22.17 -10.41
C ASP A 43 -4.77 22.16 -9.81
N GLU A 44 -5.00 21.30 -8.80
CA GLU A 44 -6.32 21.09 -8.23
C GLU A 44 -6.32 21.28 -6.71
N GLU A 45 -7.42 21.86 -6.22
CA GLU A 45 -7.68 21.98 -4.79
C GLU A 45 -8.44 20.75 -4.28
N GLY A 46 -8.01 20.23 -3.14
CA GLY A 46 -8.65 19.07 -2.54
C GLY A 46 -7.73 18.34 -1.55
N TYR A 47 -8.08 17.09 -1.27
CA TYR A 47 -7.33 16.28 -0.33
C TYR A 47 -7.44 14.79 -0.62
N MET A 48 -6.46 14.03 -0.17
CA MET A 48 -6.51 12.57 -0.05
C MET A 48 -6.90 12.22 1.38
N LEU A 49 -7.82 11.28 1.54
CA LEU A 49 -8.18 10.66 2.81
C LEU A 49 -7.33 9.41 3.01
N ILE A 50 -6.65 9.31 4.13
CA ILE A 50 -5.85 8.15 4.53
C ILE A 50 -6.30 7.63 5.89
N PRO A 51 -6.17 6.31 6.16
CA PRO A 51 -6.58 5.69 7.41
C PRO A 51 -5.49 5.78 8.50
N ASP A 52 -4.85 6.93 8.65
CA ASP A 52 -3.85 7.16 9.69
C ASP A 52 -4.56 7.48 11.01
N GLY A 53 -4.43 6.59 11.99
CA GLY A 53 -5.19 6.68 13.25
C GLY A 53 -6.70 6.71 13.01
N ASN A 54 -7.35 7.79 13.44
CA ASN A 54 -8.78 8.03 13.23
C ASN A 54 -9.13 8.54 11.82
N GLY A 55 -8.15 8.63 10.95
CA GLY A 55 -8.22 9.20 9.61
C GLY A 55 -7.54 10.56 9.53
N ALA A 56 -6.77 10.78 8.47
CA ALA A 56 -6.08 12.03 8.20
C ALA A 56 -6.32 12.50 6.76
N LEU A 57 -6.12 13.79 6.54
CA LEU A 57 -6.25 14.43 5.23
C LEU A 57 -4.90 14.96 4.77
N ILE A 58 -4.50 14.57 3.58
CA ILE A 58 -3.32 15.10 2.89
C ILE A 58 -3.82 16.07 1.80
N ASN A 59 -3.43 17.33 1.90
CA ASN A 59 -3.76 18.32 0.88
C ASN A 59 -3.12 17.96 -0.46
N LEU A 60 -3.84 18.20 -1.56
CA LEU A 60 -3.30 18.03 -2.92
C LEU A 60 -2.25 19.10 -3.27
N ASP A 61 -2.29 20.24 -2.59
CA ASP A 61 -1.29 21.29 -2.68
C ASP A 61 -0.04 20.93 -1.87
N ASN A 62 1.07 20.69 -2.55
CA ASN A 62 2.39 20.45 -1.94
C ASN A 62 3.36 21.61 -2.17
N LYS A 63 2.85 22.82 -2.27
CA LYS A 63 3.67 24.03 -2.41
C LYS A 63 4.67 24.12 -1.27
N GLU A 64 5.86 24.60 -1.58
CA GLU A 64 6.96 24.77 -0.62
C GLU A 64 7.46 23.46 0.01
N GLY A 65 7.12 22.29 -0.58
CA GLY A 65 7.56 21.00 -0.08
C GLY A 65 6.97 20.64 1.30
N ARG A 66 5.72 20.98 1.55
CA ARG A 66 4.99 20.64 2.78
C ARG A 66 5.09 19.17 3.12
N TYR A 67 4.97 18.32 2.12
CA TYR A 67 5.12 16.87 2.27
C TYR A 67 6.43 16.42 1.64
N THR A 68 7.27 15.78 2.44
CA THR A 68 8.55 15.20 2.00
C THR A 68 8.49 13.68 1.88
N THR A 69 7.43 13.07 2.42
CA THR A 69 7.17 11.63 2.37
C THR A 69 5.71 11.38 2.00
N GLY A 70 5.42 10.22 1.43
CA GLY A 70 4.07 9.72 1.26
C GLY A 70 3.61 8.91 2.48
N PHE A 71 2.34 8.49 2.45
CA PHE A 71 1.80 7.51 3.39
C PHE A 71 1.86 6.12 2.74
N SER A 72 2.34 5.13 3.48
CA SER A 72 2.34 3.71 3.07
C SER A 72 2.23 2.86 4.33
N GLN A 73 1.11 2.17 4.50
CA GLN A 73 0.88 1.30 5.65
C GLN A 73 0.11 0.05 5.26
N ASN A 74 0.57 -1.12 5.74
CA ASN A 74 -0.17 -2.36 5.59
C ASN A 74 -1.47 -2.30 6.40
N ILE A 75 -2.57 -2.85 5.88
CA ILE A 75 -3.86 -2.84 6.57
C ILE A 75 -3.76 -3.58 7.92
N TYR A 76 -3.01 -4.67 7.98
CA TYR A 76 -2.81 -5.45 9.21
C TYR A 76 -1.41 -5.30 9.81
N GLY A 77 -0.72 -4.19 9.52
CA GLY A 77 0.60 -3.93 10.06
C GLY A 77 1.72 -4.76 9.42
N SER A 78 2.84 -4.88 10.11
CA SER A 78 4.01 -5.68 9.68
C SER A 78 3.83 -7.16 10.03
N ASP A 79 4.38 -8.03 9.21
CA ASP A 79 4.46 -9.46 9.52
C ASP A 79 5.76 -9.72 10.30
N ALA A 80 5.64 -9.89 11.61
CA ALA A 80 6.77 -10.14 12.51
C ALA A 80 7.55 -11.43 12.14
N GLY A 81 6.97 -12.32 11.35
CA GLY A 81 7.69 -13.50 10.84
C GLY A 81 8.75 -13.15 9.80
N PHE A 82 8.66 -11.99 9.18
CA PHE A 82 9.59 -11.50 8.16
C PHE A 82 10.40 -10.27 8.60
N ASP A 83 10.01 -9.60 9.67
CA ASP A 83 10.76 -8.45 10.20
C ASP A 83 11.65 -8.84 11.37
N ASP A 84 12.89 -9.17 11.02
CA ASP A 84 13.92 -9.60 11.98
C ASP A 84 14.35 -8.47 12.94
N SER A 85 14.10 -7.21 12.60
CA SER A 85 14.55 -6.07 13.37
C SER A 85 13.77 -5.92 14.68
N GLU A 86 12.48 -6.11 14.64
CA GLU A 86 11.62 -6.03 15.82
C GLU A 86 11.82 -7.22 16.78
N VAL A 87 12.01 -8.42 16.25
CA VAL A 87 12.32 -9.60 17.06
C VAL A 87 13.66 -9.44 17.79
N LYS A 88 14.66 -8.85 17.13
CA LYS A 88 15.96 -8.59 17.77
C LYS A 88 15.86 -7.57 18.89
N THR A 89 15.15 -6.48 18.68
CA THR A 89 14.90 -5.46 19.70
C THR A 89 14.18 -6.06 20.90
N TYR A 90 13.16 -6.86 20.69
CA TYR A 90 12.46 -7.56 21.75
C TYR A 90 13.36 -8.49 22.59
N LEU A 91 14.26 -9.24 21.98
CA LEU A 91 15.12 -10.18 22.67
C LEU A 91 16.25 -9.52 23.47
N TRP A 92 16.73 -8.36 23.04
CA TRP A 92 17.92 -7.75 23.61
C TRP A 92 17.65 -6.53 24.49
N ASP A 93 16.67 -5.72 24.16
CA ASP A 93 16.37 -4.50 24.90
C ASP A 93 15.43 -4.67 26.07
N LYS A 94 15.03 -5.88 26.45
CA LYS A 94 14.23 -6.09 27.60
C LYS A 94 13.31 -5.02 27.90
N ILE A 95 12.26 -5.10 27.57
CA ILE A 95 11.61 -4.56 28.28
C ILE A 95 10.71 -3.68 28.44
N ASP A 96 10.67 -2.76 28.20
CA ASP A 96 9.68 -1.95 28.78
C ASP A 96 8.51 -1.62 27.88
N MET A 97 8.42 -1.86 26.73
CA MET A 97 7.24 -1.63 25.90
C MET A 97 7.55 -1.98 24.49
N VAL A 98 7.26 -3.18 24.14
CA VAL A 98 7.04 -3.52 22.75
C VAL A 98 5.78 -2.81 22.34
N GLU A 99 5.91 -1.71 21.63
CA GLU A 99 4.78 -1.16 20.91
C GLU A 99 4.29 -2.25 19.95
N ASP A 100 2.99 -2.48 19.95
CA ASP A 100 2.39 -3.45 19.06
C ASP A 100 2.71 -3.05 17.62
N ALA A 101 3.63 -3.77 17.00
CA ALA A 101 4.00 -3.57 15.61
C ALA A 101 2.85 -3.85 14.63
N ASN A 102 1.75 -4.38 15.11
CA ASN A 102 0.57 -4.72 14.35
C ASN A 102 -0.51 -3.64 14.48
N GLU A 103 -0.20 -2.44 14.07
CA GLU A 103 -1.21 -1.40 13.96
C GLU A 103 -2.15 -1.72 12.77
N VAL A 104 -3.39 -2.08 13.12
CA VAL A 104 -4.43 -2.33 12.13
C VAL A 104 -5.07 -1.02 11.73
N ILE A 105 -5.10 -0.73 10.44
CA ILE A 105 -5.77 0.44 9.88
C ILE A 105 -7.07 0.05 9.17
N ALA A 106 -7.98 1.01 9.02
CA ALA A 106 -9.18 0.80 8.23
C ALA A 106 -8.84 0.55 6.75
N PRO A 107 -9.48 -0.42 6.07
CA PRO A 107 -9.22 -0.75 4.67
C PRO A 107 -9.87 0.27 3.71
N ILE A 108 -9.73 1.55 4.00
CA ILE A 108 -10.36 2.65 3.26
C ILE A 108 -9.35 3.71 2.86
N PHE A 109 -9.62 4.38 1.76
CA PHE A 109 -8.90 5.57 1.31
C PHE A 109 -9.81 6.39 0.40
N GLY A 110 -9.40 7.59 0.05
CA GLY A 110 -10.24 8.40 -0.83
C GLY A 110 -9.52 9.62 -1.37
N MET A 111 -10.19 10.30 -2.30
CA MET A 111 -9.75 11.57 -2.84
C MET A 111 -10.95 12.48 -3.09
N ALA A 112 -10.80 13.75 -2.77
CA ALA A 112 -11.80 14.78 -3.02
C ALA A 112 -11.17 15.96 -3.73
N HIS A 113 -11.86 16.42 -4.78
CA HIS A 113 -11.59 17.61 -5.57
C HIS A 113 -12.61 18.66 -5.16
N THR A 114 -12.23 19.56 -4.26
CA THR A 114 -13.19 20.48 -3.63
C THR A 114 -13.77 21.50 -4.59
N LYS A 115 -12.98 21.94 -5.56
CA LYS A 115 -13.41 22.92 -6.57
C LYS A 115 -14.41 22.33 -7.56
N GLN A 116 -14.23 21.08 -7.97
CA GLN A 116 -15.11 20.36 -8.88
C GLN A 116 -16.30 19.71 -8.16
N GLN A 117 -16.28 19.68 -6.83
CA GLN A 117 -17.27 18.98 -6.01
C GLN A 117 -17.39 17.48 -6.37
N LEU A 118 -16.25 16.86 -6.67
CA LEU A 118 -16.12 15.46 -7.01
C LEU A 118 -15.25 14.75 -5.99
N GLY A 119 -15.49 13.46 -5.78
CA GLY A 119 -14.65 12.66 -4.91
C GLY A 119 -15.10 11.22 -4.89
N TYR A 120 -14.29 10.40 -4.25
CA TYR A 120 -14.63 9.00 -3.96
C TYR A 120 -14.06 8.60 -2.59
N ILE A 121 -14.68 7.60 -2.00
CA ILE A 121 -14.12 6.81 -0.91
C ILE A 121 -14.06 5.38 -1.42
N ALA A 122 -12.87 4.80 -1.36
CA ALA A 122 -12.63 3.43 -1.76
C ALA A 122 -12.53 2.51 -0.56
N VAL A 123 -13.00 1.28 -0.72
CA VAL A 123 -12.96 0.21 0.29
C VAL A 123 -12.27 -1.01 -0.31
N VAL A 124 -11.27 -1.55 0.38
CA VAL A 124 -10.68 -2.85 0.02
C VAL A 124 -11.59 -3.95 0.56
N GLU A 125 -12.32 -4.61 -0.34
CA GLU A 125 -13.30 -5.65 0.03
C GLU A 125 -12.69 -7.06 0.15
N SER A 126 -11.61 -7.33 -0.62
CA SER A 126 -10.87 -8.60 -0.54
C SER A 126 -9.40 -8.42 -0.87
N GLY A 127 -8.56 -9.33 -0.35
CA GLY A 127 -7.11 -9.25 -0.45
C GLY A 127 -6.48 -8.32 0.59
N ASP A 128 -7.26 -7.78 1.51
CA ASP A 128 -6.90 -6.83 2.56
C ASP A 128 -5.76 -7.31 3.46
N LYS A 129 -5.67 -8.62 3.73
CA LYS A 129 -4.60 -9.23 4.56
C LYS A 129 -3.19 -9.03 3.99
N ARG A 130 -3.09 -8.78 2.71
CA ARG A 130 -1.82 -8.59 1.99
C ARG A 130 -1.81 -7.27 1.25
N ALA A 131 -2.63 -6.32 1.68
CA ALA A 131 -2.73 -5.00 1.08
C ALA A 131 -2.16 -3.90 1.96
N SER A 132 -1.60 -2.88 1.32
CA SER A 132 -1.27 -1.60 1.92
C SER A 132 -2.10 -0.48 1.26
N ILE A 133 -2.35 0.58 2.03
CA ILE A 133 -2.86 1.83 1.51
C ILE A 133 -1.68 2.75 1.25
N GLU A 134 -1.64 3.28 0.03
CA GLU A 134 -0.58 4.17 -0.44
C GLU A 134 -1.17 5.53 -0.79
N ALA A 135 -0.60 6.60 -0.27
CA ALA A 135 -0.92 7.96 -0.72
C ALA A 135 0.36 8.74 -0.99
N HIS A 136 0.49 9.21 -2.21
CA HIS A 136 1.67 9.91 -2.67
C HIS A 136 1.31 11.36 -3.05
N PRO A 137 1.69 12.34 -2.23
CA PRO A 137 1.61 13.74 -2.61
C PRO A 137 2.52 14.02 -3.81
N ASN A 138 2.15 14.98 -4.65
CA ASN A 138 2.99 15.38 -5.76
C ASN A 138 4.37 15.87 -5.28
N GLY A 139 5.40 15.66 -6.10
CA GLY A 139 6.77 16.05 -5.79
C GLY A 139 7.52 15.10 -4.84
N VAL A 140 6.85 14.12 -4.21
CA VAL A 140 7.51 13.15 -3.31
C VAL A 140 8.16 12.02 -4.11
N MET A 141 7.41 11.29 -4.91
CA MET A 141 7.92 10.21 -5.76
C MET A 141 7.70 10.51 -7.24
N VAL A 142 6.56 11.11 -7.54
CA VAL A 142 6.11 11.49 -8.88
C VAL A 142 5.37 12.82 -8.78
N ASN A 143 5.11 13.45 -9.92
CA ASN A 143 4.38 14.73 -9.97
C ASN A 143 2.84 14.55 -9.93
N TYR A 144 2.36 13.44 -9.39
CA TYR A 144 0.95 13.14 -9.27
C TYR A 144 0.58 12.97 -7.80
N ASN A 145 -0.53 13.62 -7.39
CA ASN A 145 -1.25 13.22 -6.19
C ASN A 145 -2.04 11.96 -6.52
N ARG A 146 -1.86 10.91 -5.76
CA ARG A 146 -2.55 9.64 -5.97
C ARG A 146 -2.72 8.87 -4.66
N CYS A 147 -3.86 8.19 -4.53
CA CYS A 147 -4.15 7.34 -3.40
C CYS A 147 -4.74 6.01 -3.90
N PHE A 148 -4.20 4.89 -3.46
CA PHE A 148 -4.59 3.57 -3.98
C PHE A 148 -4.25 2.43 -3.03
N ALA A 149 -4.87 1.28 -3.25
CA ALA A 149 -4.49 0.03 -2.59
C ALA A 149 -3.43 -0.72 -3.43
N LYS A 150 -2.39 -1.20 -2.76
CA LYS A 150 -1.34 -2.05 -3.33
C LYS A 150 -1.37 -3.41 -2.66
N PHE A 151 -1.47 -4.46 -3.45
CA PHE A 151 -1.55 -5.85 -3.01
C PHE A 151 -0.21 -6.55 -3.19
N LYS A 152 0.28 -7.20 -2.14
CA LYS A 152 1.55 -7.92 -2.14
C LYS A 152 1.31 -9.41 -2.39
N LEU A 153 1.81 -9.91 -3.52
CA LEU A 153 1.70 -11.30 -3.90
C LEU A 153 2.90 -12.15 -3.44
N ARG A 154 4.05 -11.51 -3.20
CA ARG A 154 5.26 -12.17 -2.70
C ARG A 154 5.95 -11.31 -1.66
N ASP A 155 6.48 -11.93 -0.64
CA ASP A 155 7.40 -11.29 0.27
C ASP A 155 8.81 -11.28 -0.33
N ILE A 156 9.51 -10.18 -0.08
CA ILE A 156 10.91 -10.01 -0.43
C ILE A 156 11.66 -9.97 0.89
N TYR A 157 12.65 -10.83 1.04
CA TYR A 157 13.45 -10.94 2.26
C TYR A 157 14.93 -10.94 1.94
N VAL A 158 15.71 -10.56 2.94
CA VAL A 158 17.17 -10.54 2.86
C VAL A 158 17.71 -11.78 3.57
N GLN A 159 18.51 -12.56 2.85
CA GLN A 159 19.15 -13.76 3.39
C GLN A 159 20.68 -13.57 3.46
N PRO A 160 21.34 -13.89 4.59
CA PRO A 160 22.78 -13.93 4.65
C PRO A 160 23.34 -14.99 3.69
N LEU A 161 24.44 -14.66 2.99
CA LEU A 161 25.09 -15.58 2.05
C LEU A 161 25.80 -16.74 2.76
N ASN A 162 26.25 -16.51 3.98
CA ASN A 162 26.87 -17.51 4.82
C ASN A 162 26.81 -17.10 6.30
N ASN A 163 27.22 -17.99 7.20
CA ASN A 163 27.23 -17.78 8.65
C ASN A 163 28.21 -16.70 9.14
N SER A 164 28.95 -16.05 8.26
CA SER A 164 30.03 -15.10 8.60
C SER A 164 29.70 -13.64 8.37
N ASN A 165 28.44 -13.26 8.21
CA ASN A 165 28.00 -11.86 8.01
C ASN A 165 28.67 -11.10 6.84
N SER A 166 29.28 -11.79 5.89
CA SER A 166 30.07 -11.16 4.82
C SER A 166 29.29 -10.86 3.54
N GLY A 167 28.00 -10.82 3.61
CA GLY A 167 27.14 -10.43 2.49
C GLY A 167 25.72 -10.94 2.64
N THR A 168 24.82 -10.28 1.94
CA THR A 168 23.39 -10.63 1.90
C THR A 168 22.91 -10.73 0.47
N VAL A 169 21.89 -11.53 0.24
CA VAL A 169 21.17 -11.61 -1.03
C VAL A 169 19.69 -11.36 -0.78
N THR A 170 19.11 -10.51 -1.59
CA THR A 170 17.66 -10.28 -1.58
C THR A 170 17.00 -11.37 -2.39
N LYS A 171 16.04 -12.06 -1.77
CA LYS A 171 15.23 -13.10 -2.40
C LYS A 171 13.76 -12.74 -2.33
N ALA A 172 12.98 -13.23 -3.28
CA ALA A 172 11.53 -13.23 -3.22
C ALA A 172 11.03 -14.66 -3.03
N GLU A 173 9.85 -14.81 -2.47
CA GLU A 173 9.17 -16.10 -2.42
C GLU A 173 8.99 -16.68 -3.82
N GLU A 174 9.26 -17.97 -3.97
CA GLU A 174 9.09 -18.67 -5.26
C GLU A 174 7.61 -18.76 -5.68
N LYS A 175 6.74 -18.97 -4.69
CA LYS A 175 5.29 -19.08 -4.92
C LYS A 175 4.61 -17.79 -4.50
N ARG A 176 3.67 -17.31 -5.32
CA ARG A 176 2.84 -16.18 -4.94
C ARG A 176 1.76 -16.58 -3.94
N THR A 177 1.34 -15.64 -3.13
CA THR A 177 0.11 -15.78 -2.35
C THR A 177 -1.10 -15.80 -3.27
N HIS A 178 -1.98 -16.78 -3.08
CA HIS A 178 -3.24 -16.91 -3.81
C HIS A 178 -4.33 -16.13 -3.11
N MET A 179 -4.87 -15.12 -3.78
CA MET A 179 -5.97 -14.30 -3.25
C MET A 179 -6.71 -13.58 -4.37
N ASP A 180 -8.00 -13.41 -4.17
CA ASP A 180 -8.79 -12.46 -4.95
C ASP A 180 -8.55 -11.05 -4.40
N MET A 181 -8.49 -10.05 -5.27
CA MET A 181 -8.31 -8.65 -4.90
C MET A 181 -9.49 -7.85 -5.41
N THR A 182 -10.13 -7.07 -4.54
CA THR A 182 -11.27 -6.24 -4.92
C THR A 182 -11.23 -4.91 -4.18
N VAL A 183 -11.42 -3.84 -4.92
CA VAL A 183 -11.60 -2.48 -4.39
C VAL A 183 -12.89 -1.90 -4.96
N ARG A 184 -13.71 -1.37 -4.10
CA ARG A 184 -14.95 -0.61 -4.41
C ARG A 184 -14.67 0.87 -4.25
N TYR A 185 -14.99 1.63 -5.29
CA TYR A 185 -14.85 3.10 -5.36
C TYR A 185 -16.21 3.77 -5.42
#